data_2d31c39f684ef8616ee17c8bdaccb09f
#
_entry.id   2d31c39f684ef8616ee17c8bdaccb09f
#
_cell.length_a   1.000
_cell.length_b   1.000
_cell.length_c   1.000
_cell.angle_alpha   90.00
_cell.angle_beta   90.00
_cell.angle_gamma   90.00
#
_symmetry.space_group_name_H-M   'P 1'
#
loop_
_entity.id
_entity.type
_entity.pdbx_description
1 polymer ?
#
loop_
_entity_poly.entity_id
_entity_poly.type
_entity_poly.pdbx_seq_one_letter_code
_entity_poly.pdbx_strand_id
1 'polypeptide(L)'
;MPMGARGMPLCMRRDGNVARRTSITTQVAIIGGGPAGLLLSHLLRRSGIESVVLELRDRDYTIQRVRAGVLENDAVQLLTDVGLGGRLHREGQRHDGIYLQFDGKRHHVSFRDLVGRSVWVYGQQEVVKDLLLAHDAAGTPARYRVSNVELENLENGPVTVRFTQDGEDYELRADFVAGADGAHGVCRPSVPARGKKTYQREYPFGWLGILAHVQPSTDELIYALHERGFAMHSMRSQTVSRLYLQVDPHEDIASWPDDRIWQELDVRLGTPGWTLKHGEIFDKSITPMRSLVSDPMRFGKLFLVGDSAHIVPPTGAKGLNLALADASYLHDGLVAWYRSGDATGLDEYSPRSLQRVWQIQHFSAWMTRMLHHFNEPAESGQLAEDDYDYHVQLGQLSQLCGSERGMAHLAEIYTGLPFLTHPH
;
A
#
# COMPACT_ATOMS: atom_id res chain seq x y z
N MET A 1 14.96 51.82 64.61
CA MET A 1 14.40 52.11 63.32
C MET A 1 14.14 50.82 62.60
N PRO A 2 12.91 50.38 62.39
CA PRO A 2 12.61 49.13 61.76
C PRO A 2 12.20 49.34 60.29
N MET A 3 12.70 48.50 59.42
CA MET A 3 12.33 48.44 58.03
C MET A 3 11.14 47.46 57.85
N GLY A 4 10.16 47.96 57.08
CA GLY A 4 8.93 47.21 56.77
C GLY A 4 9.10 46.06 55.81
N ALA A 5 8.41 44.97 56.13
CA ALA A 5 8.20 43.84 55.27
C ALA A 5 7.16 44.17 54.19
N ARG A 6 7.54 44.11 52.92
CA ARG A 6 6.59 44.14 51.81
C ARG A 6 6.17 42.72 51.50
N GLY A 7 4.87 42.46 51.57
CA GLY A 7 4.25 41.19 51.19
C GLY A 7 4.39 40.93 49.72
N MET A 8 4.70 39.66 49.38
CA MET A 8 4.59 39.11 48.04
C MET A 8 3.10 38.90 47.67
N PRO A 9 2.70 39.22 46.45
CA PRO A 9 1.34 38.88 46.00
C PRO A 9 1.22 37.40 45.75
N LEU A 10 0.17 36.80 46.30
CA LEU A 10 -0.28 35.46 45.99
C LEU A 10 -0.50 35.33 44.47
N CYS A 11 0.23 34.45 43.85
CA CYS A 11 -0.02 34.02 42.48
C CYS A 11 -1.32 33.17 42.49
N MET A 12 -2.42 33.78 42.04
CA MET A 12 -3.68 33.03 41.80
C MET A 12 -3.41 31.95 40.78
N ARG A 13 -3.61 30.69 41.16
CA ARG A 13 -3.72 29.57 40.25
C ARG A 13 -4.93 29.83 39.35
N ARG A 14 -4.68 29.96 38.05
CA ARG A 14 -5.75 29.94 37.07
C ARG A 14 -6.40 28.57 37.12
N ASP A 15 -7.67 28.52 37.46
CA ASP A 15 -8.52 27.34 37.37
C ASP A 15 -8.46 26.83 35.92
N GLY A 16 -7.83 25.68 35.77
CA GLY A 16 -7.78 24.99 34.48
C GLY A 16 -9.20 24.54 34.12
N ASN A 17 -9.80 25.23 33.17
CA ASN A 17 -10.98 24.76 32.49
C ASN A 17 -10.59 23.44 31.78
N VAL A 18 -10.91 22.28 32.41
CA VAL A 18 -10.77 20.98 31.78
C VAL A 18 -11.82 20.96 30.67
N ALA A 19 -11.39 21.23 29.45
CA ALA A 19 -12.24 21.15 28.28
C ALA A 19 -13.01 19.82 28.33
N ARG A 20 -14.34 19.88 28.27
CA ARG A 20 -15.23 18.72 28.38
C ARG A 20 -15.04 17.88 27.13
N ARG A 21 -14.25 16.81 27.23
CA ARG A 21 -14.02 15.88 26.11
C ARG A 21 -15.24 15.02 25.88
N THR A 22 -15.64 14.87 24.63
CA THR A 22 -16.70 13.91 24.26
C THR A 22 -16.12 12.49 24.33
N SER A 23 -16.70 11.64 25.16
CA SER A 23 -16.27 10.25 25.34
C SER A 23 -17.03 9.33 24.39
N ILE A 24 -16.30 8.45 23.72
CA ILE A 24 -16.79 7.42 22.81
C ILE A 24 -16.25 6.07 23.30
N THR A 25 -17.02 5.00 23.12
CA THR A 25 -16.55 3.63 23.42
C THR A 25 -16.84 2.74 22.21
N THR A 26 -15.92 1.84 21.90
CA THR A 26 -16.08 0.84 20.84
C THR A 26 -15.23 -0.40 21.18
N GLN A 27 -15.47 -1.50 20.48
CA GLN A 27 -14.63 -2.70 20.63
C GLN A 27 -13.27 -2.52 19.93
N VAL A 28 -13.26 -1.98 18.70
CA VAL A 28 -12.04 -1.79 17.93
C VAL A 28 -11.96 -0.36 17.39
N ALA A 29 -10.92 0.37 17.76
CA ALA A 29 -10.57 1.64 17.12
C ALA A 29 -9.68 1.38 15.90
N ILE A 30 -10.03 1.96 14.76
CA ILE A 30 -9.27 1.81 13.50
C ILE A 30 -8.74 3.19 13.10
N ILE A 31 -7.42 3.33 13.08
CA ILE A 31 -6.77 4.58 12.71
C ILE A 31 -6.36 4.48 11.24
N GLY A 32 -7.03 5.23 10.39
CA GLY A 32 -6.85 5.27 8.93
C GLY A 32 -8.05 4.69 8.17
N GLY A 33 -8.63 5.52 7.29
CA GLY A 33 -9.75 5.20 6.38
C GLY A 33 -9.29 4.77 4.98
N GLY A 34 -8.09 4.19 4.87
CA GLY A 34 -7.61 3.55 3.64
C GLY A 34 -8.24 2.17 3.41
N PRO A 35 -7.83 1.46 2.34
CA PRO A 35 -8.44 0.17 1.97
C PRO A 35 -8.37 -0.88 3.09
N ALA A 36 -7.26 -0.94 3.83
CA ALA A 36 -7.10 -1.89 4.94
C ALA A 36 -8.02 -1.59 6.11
N GLY A 37 -8.07 -0.33 6.57
CA GLY A 37 -8.91 0.07 7.70
C GLY A 37 -10.40 -0.05 7.39
N LEU A 38 -10.81 0.39 6.20
CA LEU A 38 -12.21 0.25 5.77
C LEU A 38 -12.62 -1.21 5.57
N LEU A 39 -11.74 -2.05 4.99
CA LEU A 39 -12.02 -3.48 4.86
C LEU A 39 -12.15 -4.14 6.24
N LEU A 40 -11.22 -3.88 7.14
CA LEU A 40 -11.28 -4.42 8.50
C LEU A 40 -12.59 -4.04 9.19
N SER A 41 -12.98 -2.76 9.15
CA SER A 41 -14.26 -2.31 9.72
C SER A 41 -15.47 -3.00 9.06
N HIS A 42 -15.45 -3.17 7.74
CA HIS A 42 -16.50 -3.89 7.02
C HIS A 42 -16.62 -5.37 7.46
N LEU A 43 -15.48 -6.06 7.60
CA LEU A 43 -15.42 -7.44 8.08
C LEU A 43 -15.91 -7.57 9.53
N LEU A 44 -15.44 -6.71 10.43
CA LEU A 44 -15.84 -6.68 11.84
C LEU A 44 -17.37 -6.48 11.99
N ARG A 45 -17.92 -5.50 11.28
CA ARG A 45 -19.35 -5.25 11.25
C ARG A 45 -20.16 -6.48 10.81
N ARG A 46 -19.71 -7.17 9.75
CA ARG A 46 -20.36 -8.41 9.29
C ARG A 46 -20.33 -9.52 10.33
N SER A 47 -19.35 -9.49 11.23
CA SER A 47 -19.20 -10.42 12.36
C SER A 47 -19.86 -9.93 13.65
N GLY A 48 -20.56 -8.79 13.65
CA GLY A 48 -21.23 -8.21 14.82
C GLY A 48 -20.27 -7.55 15.82
N ILE A 49 -19.07 -7.16 15.40
CA ILE A 49 -18.06 -6.48 16.22
C ILE A 49 -18.08 -4.98 15.88
N GLU A 50 -18.25 -4.14 16.91
CA GLU A 50 -18.29 -2.69 16.75
C GLU A 50 -16.91 -2.12 16.49
N SER A 51 -16.81 -1.18 15.54
CA SER A 51 -15.59 -0.45 15.26
C SER A 51 -15.84 1.01 14.90
N VAL A 52 -14.87 1.87 15.19
CA VAL A 52 -14.86 3.28 14.79
C VAL A 52 -13.63 3.54 13.97
N VAL A 53 -13.82 4.02 12.72
CA VAL A 53 -12.75 4.41 11.81
C VAL A 53 -12.47 5.91 11.95
N LEU A 54 -11.22 6.28 12.21
CA LEU A 54 -10.74 7.66 12.30
C LEU A 54 -9.84 7.94 11.08
N GLU A 55 -10.22 8.91 10.24
CA GLU A 55 -9.49 9.29 9.03
C GLU A 55 -9.04 10.76 9.09
N LEU A 56 -7.76 11.00 8.83
CA LEU A 56 -7.14 12.33 8.83
C LEU A 56 -7.71 13.24 7.74
N ARG A 57 -7.95 12.68 6.56
CA ARG A 57 -8.39 13.42 5.39
C ARG A 57 -9.91 13.53 5.34
N ASP A 58 -10.41 14.36 4.45
CA ASP A 58 -11.82 14.34 4.10
C ASP A 58 -12.17 13.14 3.22
N ARG A 59 -13.46 12.92 3.05
CA ARG A 59 -13.98 11.79 2.28
C ARG A 59 -13.62 11.87 0.80
N ASP A 60 -13.71 13.06 0.23
CA ASP A 60 -13.49 13.27 -1.20
C ASP A 60 -12.03 13.02 -1.56
N TYR A 61 -11.09 13.51 -0.74
CA TYR A 61 -9.68 13.19 -0.90
C TYR A 61 -9.41 11.68 -0.85
N THR A 62 -10.06 10.97 0.08
CA THR A 62 -9.89 9.52 0.24
C THR A 62 -10.34 8.75 -1.01
N ILE A 63 -11.41 9.20 -1.66
CA ILE A 63 -11.94 8.63 -2.92
C ILE A 63 -11.04 9.00 -4.11
N GLN A 64 -10.54 10.23 -4.17
CA GLN A 64 -9.81 10.74 -5.33
C GLN A 64 -8.35 10.29 -5.38
N ARG A 65 -7.79 9.76 -4.29
CA ARG A 65 -6.39 9.38 -4.22
C ARG A 65 -6.06 8.20 -5.13
N VAL A 66 -5.57 8.51 -6.33
CA VAL A 66 -5.21 7.51 -7.34
C VAL A 66 -3.94 6.75 -6.92
N ARG A 67 -4.06 5.43 -6.77
CA ARG A 67 -2.92 4.52 -6.53
C ARG A 67 -3.04 3.29 -7.41
N ALA A 68 -1.93 2.53 -7.53
CA ALA A 68 -1.92 1.25 -8.25
C ALA A 68 -2.96 0.29 -7.63
N GLY A 69 -3.57 -0.50 -8.47
CA GLY A 69 -4.56 -1.48 -8.04
C GLY A 69 -4.50 -2.69 -8.98
N VAL A 70 -3.52 -3.57 -8.73
CA VAL A 70 -3.53 -4.92 -9.28
C VAL A 70 -3.93 -5.85 -8.14
N LEU A 71 -5.07 -6.50 -8.27
CA LEU A 71 -5.59 -7.43 -7.29
C LEU A 71 -5.20 -8.85 -7.67
N GLU A 72 -4.65 -9.57 -6.71
CA GLU A 72 -4.40 -11.00 -6.77
C GLU A 72 -5.70 -11.79 -6.64
N ASN A 73 -5.68 -13.05 -7.05
CA ASN A 73 -6.85 -13.92 -7.04
C ASN A 73 -7.54 -13.96 -5.66
N ASP A 74 -6.79 -14.15 -4.58
CA ASP A 74 -7.36 -14.26 -3.22
C ASP A 74 -7.93 -12.93 -2.70
N ALA A 75 -7.34 -11.80 -3.11
CA ALA A 75 -7.90 -10.49 -2.79
C ALA A 75 -9.23 -10.25 -3.51
N VAL A 76 -9.32 -10.66 -4.78
CA VAL A 76 -10.59 -10.62 -5.54
C VAL A 76 -11.64 -11.52 -4.90
N GLN A 77 -11.25 -12.74 -4.51
CA GLN A 77 -12.15 -13.68 -3.85
C GLN A 77 -12.66 -13.12 -2.51
N LEU A 78 -11.75 -12.60 -1.67
CA LEU A 78 -12.12 -11.96 -0.40
C LEU A 78 -13.14 -10.85 -0.61
N LEU A 79 -12.87 -9.91 -1.53
CA LEU A 79 -13.78 -8.80 -1.83
C LEU A 79 -15.13 -9.31 -2.35
N THR A 80 -15.14 -10.38 -3.12
CA THR A 80 -16.36 -11.00 -3.65
C THR A 80 -17.20 -11.63 -2.52
N ASP A 81 -16.57 -12.42 -1.65
CA ASP A 81 -17.22 -13.12 -0.55
C ASP A 81 -17.86 -12.18 0.48
N VAL A 82 -17.28 -10.99 0.63
CA VAL A 82 -17.83 -9.97 1.52
C VAL A 82 -18.81 -9.00 0.85
N GLY A 83 -19.21 -9.29 -0.41
CA GLY A 83 -20.24 -8.54 -1.13
C GLY A 83 -19.75 -7.31 -1.88
N LEU A 84 -18.44 -7.16 -2.07
CA LEU A 84 -17.82 -6.01 -2.76
C LEU A 84 -17.37 -6.35 -4.20
N GLY A 85 -17.60 -7.57 -4.68
CA GLY A 85 -17.19 -8.03 -6.01
C GLY A 85 -18.00 -7.45 -7.19
N GLY A 86 -19.18 -6.86 -6.95
CA GLY A 86 -20.11 -6.51 -8.03
C GLY A 86 -19.54 -5.51 -9.05
N ARG A 87 -18.98 -4.38 -8.61
CA ARG A 87 -18.32 -3.40 -9.49
C ARG A 87 -16.98 -3.92 -9.99
N LEU A 88 -16.20 -4.57 -9.15
CA LEU A 88 -14.91 -5.16 -9.51
C LEU A 88 -15.02 -6.07 -10.73
N HIS A 89 -16.00 -6.97 -10.76
CA HIS A 89 -16.19 -7.88 -11.89
C HIS A 89 -16.75 -7.22 -13.16
N ARG A 90 -17.48 -6.09 -13.03
CA ARG A 90 -18.00 -5.34 -14.20
C ARG A 90 -17.01 -4.35 -14.78
N GLU A 91 -16.24 -3.70 -13.94
CA GLU A 91 -15.43 -2.52 -14.30
C GLU A 91 -13.93 -2.80 -14.21
N GLY A 92 -13.52 -3.81 -13.46
CA GLY A 92 -12.13 -4.26 -13.38
C GLY A 92 -11.68 -4.92 -14.68
N GLN A 93 -10.41 -4.75 -15.01
CA GLN A 93 -9.81 -5.35 -16.21
C GLN A 93 -9.06 -6.61 -15.79
N ARG A 94 -9.51 -7.74 -16.29
CA ARG A 94 -8.85 -9.02 -16.05
C ARG A 94 -7.64 -9.14 -16.98
N HIS A 95 -6.50 -9.49 -16.40
CA HIS A 95 -5.27 -9.77 -17.12
C HIS A 95 -4.87 -11.21 -16.93
N ASP A 96 -4.72 -11.91 -18.05
CA ASP A 96 -4.32 -13.31 -18.11
C ASP A 96 -2.79 -13.47 -18.20
N GLY A 97 -2.03 -12.39 -18.25
CA GLY A 97 -0.59 -12.37 -18.31
C GLY A 97 0.03 -10.97 -18.13
N ILE A 98 1.33 -10.91 -18.39
CA ILE A 98 2.14 -9.69 -18.51
C ILE A 98 3.16 -9.87 -19.64
N TYR A 99 3.72 -8.75 -20.08
CA TYR A 99 4.88 -8.75 -20.97
C TYR A 99 6.14 -8.38 -20.19
N LEU A 100 7.20 -9.18 -20.33
CA LEU A 100 8.57 -8.80 -20.00
C LEU A 100 9.28 -8.37 -21.29
N GLN A 101 9.87 -7.19 -21.30
CA GLN A 101 10.55 -6.65 -22.47
C GLN A 101 12.01 -6.38 -22.15
N PHE A 102 12.92 -6.91 -22.95
CA PHE A 102 14.37 -6.72 -22.86
C PHE A 102 15.01 -7.05 -24.20
N ASP A 103 16.19 -6.51 -24.46
CA ASP A 103 16.93 -6.73 -25.71
C ASP A 103 16.05 -6.50 -26.97
N GLY A 104 15.23 -5.43 -26.95
CA GLY A 104 14.33 -5.06 -28.05
C GLY A 104 13.21 -6.08 -28.34
N LYS A 105 13.00 -7.08 -27.50
CA LYS A 105 12.00 -8.14 -27.66
C LYS A 105 11.01 -8.16 -26.50
N ARG A 106 9.78 -8.55 -26.82
CA ARG A 106 8.69 -8.67 -25.84
C ARG A 106 8.32 -10.13 -25.67
N HIS A 107 8.32 -10.61 -24.43
CA HIS A 107 8.02 -11.98 -24.03
C HIS A 107 6.72 -11.99 -23.23
N HIS A 108 5.71 -12.73 -23.69
CA HIS A 108 4.46 -12.87 -22.97
C HIS A 108 4.56 -13.99 -21.92
N VAL A 109 4.20 -13.67 -20.68
CA VAL A 109 4.08 -14.63 -19.58
C VAL A 109 2.60 -14.80 -19.30
N SER A 110 2.01 -15.86 -19.90
CA SER A 110 0.59 -16.18 -19.74
C SER A 110 0.34 -16.83 -18.39
N PHE A 111 -0.26 -16.09 -17.46
CA PHE A 111 -0.64 -16.61 -16.13
C PHE A 111 -1.70 -17.71 -16.26
N ARG A 112 -2.67 -17.49 -17.17
CA ARG A 112 -3.77 -18.41 -17.38
C ARG A 112 -3.29 -19.77 -17.85
N ASP A 113 -2.40 -19.80 -18.84
CA ASP A 113 -1.93 -21.06 -19.43
C ASP A 113 -0.94 -21.77 -18.50
N LEU A 114 -0.11 -21.02 -17.76
CA LEU A 114 0.94 -21.57 -16.92
C LEU A 114 0.44 -22.05 -15.55
N VAL A 115 -0.51 -21.31 -14.92
CA VAL A 115 -0.94 -21.57 -13.53
C VAL A 115 -2.46 -21.52 -13.34
N GLY A 116 -3.25 -21.33 -14.40
CA GLY A 116 -4.72 -21.31 -14.35
C GLY A 116 -5.29 -20.10 -13.61
N ARG A 117 -4.51 -19.04 -13.39
CA ARG A 117 -4.88 -17.86 -12.61
C ARG A 117 -4.82 -16.59 -13.46
N SER A 118 -5.38 -15.51 -12.92
CA SER A 118 -5.36 -14.17 -13.52
C SER A 118 -5.22 -13.13 -12.42
N VAL A 119 -4.87 -11.91 -12.80
CA VAL A 119 -4.94 -10.75 -11.91
C VAL A 119 -5.97 -9.76 -12.43
N TRP A 120 -6.41 -8.83 -11.57
CA TRP A 120 -7.38 -7.82 -11.95
C TRP A 120 -6.80 -6.43 -11.75
N VAL A 121 -6.79 -5.63 -12.78
CA VAL A 121 -6.51 -4.20 -12.66
C VAL A 121 -7.80 -3.50 -12.26
N TYR A 122 -7.87 -3.15 -10.99
CA TYR A 122 -8.97 -2.40 -10.38
C TYR A 122 -8.36 -1.40 -9.40
N GLY A 123 -8.45 -0.13 -9.71
CA GLY A 123 -7.75 0.92 -8.96
C GLY A 123 -8.04 0.86 -7.46
N GLN A 124 -7.02 1.11 -6.63
CA GLN A 124 -7.21 1.13 -5.17
C GLN A 124 -8.33 2.08 -4.76
N GLN A 125 -8.49 3.23 -5.44
CA GLN A 125 -9.58 4.19 -5.19
C GLN A 125 -10.96 3.60 -5.46
N GLU A 126 -11.08 2.64 -6.39
CA GLU A 126 -12.36 1.97 -6.65
C GLU A 126 -12.71 0.98 -5.53
N VAL A 127 -11.71 0.24 -5.00
CA VAL A 127 -11.88 -0.59 -3.81
C VAL A 127 -12.32 0.25 -2.61
N VAL A 128 -11.67 1.39 -2.39
CA VAL A 128 -12.05 2.34 -1.32
C VAL A 128 -13.47 2.85 -1.51
N LYS A 129 -13.86 3.22 -2.73
CA LYS A 129 -15.20 3.69 -3.06
C LYS A 129 -16.27 2.62 -2.77
N ASP A 130 -16.02 1.36 -3.13
CA ASP A 130 -16.94 0.25 -2.85
C ASP A 130 -17.10 0.03 -1.34
N LEU A 131 -16.00 0.09 -0.59
CA LEU A 131 -16.02 0.00 0.87
C LEU A 131 -16.80 1.15 1.49
N LEU A 132 -16.60 2.38 1.05
CA LEU A 132 -17.31 3.56 1.54
C LEU A 132 -18.82 3.47 1.26
N LEU A 133 -19.21 3.03 0.07
CA LEU A 133 -20.61 2.78 -0.26
C LEU A 133 -21.24 1.72 0.65
N ALA A 134 -20.49 0.66 0.98
CA ALA A 134 -20.96 -0.36 1.91
C ALA A 134 -21.08 0.15 3.35
N HIS A 135 -20.19 1.04 3.79
CA HIS A 135 -20.26 1.70 5.09
C HIS A 135 -21.45 2.67 5.17
N ASP A 136 -21.69 3.47 4.14
CA ASP A 136 -22.83 4.40 4.05
C ASP A 136 -24.16 3.63 4.10
N ALA A 137 -24.27 2.56 3.32
CA ALA A 137 -25.46 1.71 3.31
C ALA A 137 -25.76 1.04 4.66
N ALA A 138 -24.70 0.83 5.46
CA ALA A 138 -24.81 0.25 6.79
C ALA A 138 -25.02 1.29 7.90
N GLY A 139 -24.97 2.58 7.61
CA GLY A 139 -25.05 3.66 8.59
C GLY A 139 -23.84 3.73 9.54
N THR A 140 -22.67 3.26 9.10
CA THR A 140 -21.42 3.25 9.89
C THR A 140 -20.31 4.04 9.19
N PRO A 141 -20.49 5.33 8.92
CA PRO A 141 -19.48 6.14 8.21
C PRO A 141 -18.22 6.30 9.07
N ALA A 142 -17.07 6.42 8.38
CA ALA A 142 -15.82 6.82 9.03
C ALA A 142 -15.91 8.26 9.55
N ARG A 143 -15.16 8.58 10.62
CA ARG A 143 -14.95 9.94 11.09
C ARG A 143 -13.81 10.57 10.30
N TYR A 144 -14.12 11.59 9.54
CA TYR A 144 -13.16 12.30 8.68
C TYR A 144 -12.61 13.57 9.35
N ARG A 145 -11.52 14.10 8.82
CA ARG A 145 -10.83 15.30 9.31
C ARG A 145 -10.39 15.19 10.77
N VAL A 146 -10.03 13.97 11.15
CA VAL A 146 -9.50 13.69 12.49
C VAL A 146 -8.02 14.06 12.54
N SER A 147 -7.62 14.83 13.54
CA SER A 147 -6.24 15.28 13.76
C SER A 147 -5.78 15.04 15.19
N ASN A 148 -4.49 15.25 15.47
CA ASN A 148 -3.89 15.14 16.80
C ASN A 148 -4.19 13.80 17.48
N VAL A 149 -4.09 12.71 16.72
CA VAL A 149 -4.34 11.35 17.24
C VAL A 149 -3.19 10.93 18.15
N GLU A 150 -3.52 10.58 19.39
CA GLU A 150 -2.60 10.06 20.39
C GLU A 150 -3.12 8.74 20.95
N LEU A 151 -2.22 7.76 21.15
CA LEU A 151 -2.55 6.43 21.64
C LEU A 151 -1.94 6.22 23.02
N GLU A 152 -2.75 5.81 23.99
CA GLU A 152 -2.33 5.54 25.36
C GLU A 152 -2.80 4.16 25.84
N ASN A 153 -2.12 3.60 26.84
CA ASN A 153 -2.47 2.32 27.46
C ASN A 153 -2.44 1.11 26.50
N LEU A 154 -1.47 1.08 25.58
CA LEU A 154 -1.37 0.04 24.57
C LEU A 154 -1.09 -1.37 25.14
N GLU A 155 -0.50 -1.47 26.33
CA GLU A 155 -0.13 -2.74 26.95
C GLU A 155 -1.20 -3.26 27.92
N ASN A 156 -1.82 -2.38 28.71
CA ASN A 156 -2.68 -2.76 29.81
C ASN A 156 -4.00 -1.96 29.81
N GLY A 157 -5.10 -2.63 30.14
CA GLY A 157 -6.42 -2.01 30.21
C GLY A 157 -7.03 -1.68 28.84
N PRO A 158 -8.14 -0.97 28.77
CA PRO A 158 -8.67 -0.41 27.52
C PRO A 158 -7.73 0.64 26.94
N VAL A 159 -7.52 0.58 25.62
CA VAL A 159 -6.74 1.59 24.94
C VAL A 159 -7.51 2.89 24.91
N THR A 160 -6.81 4.00 25.12
CA THR A 160 -7.38 5.35 24.97
C THR A 160 -6.81 5.99 23.72
N VAL A 161 -7.69 6.41 22.81
CA VAL A 161 -7.35 7.18 21.61
C VAL A 161 -7.88 8.60 21.82
N ARG A 162 -6.98 9.58 21.89
CA ARG A 162 -7.35 10.99 21.91
C ARG A 162 -7.21 11.58 20.52
N PHE A 163 -8.14 12.43 20.15
CA PHE A 163 -8.10 13.09 18.86
C PHE A 163 -8.94 14.37 18.87
N THR A 164 -8.69 15.23 17.88
CA THR A 164 -9.47 16.43 17.61
C THR A 164 -10.24 16.26 16.31
N GLN A 165 -11.53 16.60 16.30
CA GLN A 165 -12.36 16.63 15.11
C GLN A 165 -13.23 17.89 15.10
N ASP A 166 -13.20 18.64 13.99
CA ASP A 166 -13.97 19.89 13.82
C ASP A 166 -13.77 20.90 14.97
N GLY A 167 -12.55 20.93 15.56
CA GLY A 167 -12.15 21.82 16.66
C GLY A 167 -12.53 21.35 18.05
N GLU A 168 -13.16 20.20 18.20
CA GLU A 168 -13.53 19.58 19.48
C GLU A 168 -12.63 18.41 19.82
N ASP A 169 -12.32 18.22 21.10
CA ASP A 169 -11.50 17.14 21.60
C ASP A 169 -12.35 15.93 21.99
N TYR A 170 -11.91 14.76 21.59
CA TYR A 170 -12.54 13.48 21.85
C TYR A 170 -11.61 12.53 22.59
N GLU A 171 -12.22 11.63 23.37
CA GLU A 171 -11.58 10.46 23.97
C GLU A 171 -12.35 9.19 23.56
N LEU A 172 -11.72 8.32 22.77
CA LEU A 172 -12.25 7.04 22.35
C LEU A 172 -11.59 5.93 23.16
N ARG A 173 -12.37 5.11 23.83
CA ARG A 173 -11.92 3.92 24.55
C ARG A 173 -12.24 2.67 23.74
N ALA A 174 -11.24 1.81 23.56
CA ALA A 174 -11.39 0.57 22.81
C ALA A 174 -10.64 -0.59 23.46
N ASP A 175 -11.11 -1.81 23.19
CA ASP A 175 -10.37 -3.01 23.62
C ASP A 175 -9.08 -3.17 22.81
N PHE A 176 -9.14 -2.89 21.51
CA PHE A 176 -8.02 -3.01 20.57
C PHE A 176 -7.94 -1.81 19.63
N VAL A 177 -6.74 -1.58 19.08
CA VAL A 177 -6.48 -0.58 18.04
C VAL A 177 -5.86 -1.24 16.82
N ALA A 178 -6.42 -0.99 15.64
CA ALA A 178 -5.83 -1.31 14.36
C ALA A 178 -5.23 -0.04 13.73
N GLY A 179 -3.91 0.00 13.61
CA GLY A 179 -3.18 1.08 12.94
C GLY A 179 -3.09 0.82 11.45
N ALA A 180 -4.01 1.40 10.68
CA ALA A 180 -4.08 1.34 9.22
C ALA A 180 -3.80 2.72 8.58
N ASP A 181 -3.02 3.55 9.26
CA ASP A 181 -2.77 4.97 9.00
C ASP A 181 -1.61 5.23 8.00
N GLY A 182 -1.14 4.17 7.36
CA GLY A 182 -0.19 4.23 6.27
C GLY A 182 1.26 4.49 6.71
N ALA A 183 2.10 4.80 5.74
CA ALA A 183 3.55 4.91 5.91
C ALA A 183 4.00 6.03 6.88
N HIS A 184 3.19 7.06 7.04
CA HIS A 184 3.49 8.29 7.80
C HIS A 184 2.51 8.55 8.95
N GLY A 185 1.75 7.52 9.33
CA GLY A 185 0.81 7.60 10.43
C GLY A 185 1.47 7.60 11.82
N VAL A 186 0.63 7.74 12.85
CA VAL A 186 1.06 7.82 14.26
C VAL A 186 1.20 6.45 14.92
N CYS A 187 0.56 5.40 14.38
CA CYS A 187 0.49 4.11 15.06
C CYS A 187 1.85 3.42 15.18
N ARG A 188 2.64 3.34 14.09
CA ARG A 188 3.99 2.75 14.14
C ARG A 188 4.94 3.51 15.06
N PRO A 189 5.01 4.85 15.06
CA PRO A 189 5.79 5.62 16.04
C PRO A 189 5.36 5.39 17.49
N SER A 190 4.08 5.14 17.77
CA SER A 190 3.56 4.88 19.12
C SER A 190 4.08 3.59 19.75
N VAL A 191 4.62 2.65 18.94
CA VAL A 191 5.31 1.45 19.47
C VAL A 191 6.67 1.86 20.02
N PRO A 192 6.97 1.62 21.31
CA PRO A 192 8.27 1.95 21.91
C PRO A 192 9.44 1.25 21.20
N ALA A 193 10.62 1.87 21.18
CA ALA A 193 11.80 1.30 20.53
C ALA A 193 12.16 -0.10 21.05
N ARG A 194 11.96 -0.35 22.36
CA ARG A 194 12.16 -1.67 23.00
C ARG A 194 11.23 -2.77 22.48
N GLY A 195 10.09 -2.38 21.89
CA GLY A 195 9.03 -3.29 21.44
C GLY A 195 9.03 -3.56 19.95
N LYS A 196 9.99 -3.03 19.18
CA LYS A 196 10.04 -3.23 17.73
C LYS A 196 11.44 -3.21 17.15
N LYS A 197 11.59 -3.91 16.02
CA LYS A 197 12.66 -3.72 15.05
C LYS A 197 12.08 -3.17 13.77
N THR A 198 12.82 -2.33 13.06
CA THR A 198 12.41 -1.85 11.74
C THR A 198 13.51 -2.20 10.76
N TYR A 199 13.15 -2.98 9.76
CA TYR A 199 14.01 -3.29 8.63
C TYR A 199 13.64 -2.35 7.49
N GLN A 200 14.61 -1.63 6.94
CA GLN A 200 14.34 -0.73 5.83
C GLN A 200 15.46 -0.77 4.79
N ARG A 201 15.08 -0.46 3.56
CA ARG A 201 15.99 -0.30 2.43
C ARG A 201 15.48 0.83 1.56
N GLU A 202 16.36 1.75 1.22
CA GLU A 202 16.13 2.76 0.19
C GLU A 202 16.81 2.30 -1.10
N TYR A 203 16.19 2.60 -2.23
CA TYR A 203 16.75 2.27 -3.54
C TYR A 203 17.31 3.54 -4.17
N PRO A 204 18.40 3.46 -4.96
CA PRO A 204 19.06 4.63 -5.53
C PRO A 204 18.29 5.24 -6.71
N PHE A 205 17.01 4.93 -6.86
CA PHE A 205 16.15 5.42 -7.92
C PHE A 205 14.73 5.64 -7.45
N GLY A 206 13.99 6.43 -8.20
CA GLY A 206 12.56 6.62 -8.08
C GLY A 206 11.83 6.23 -9.35
N TRP A 207 10.51 6.27 -9.29
CA TRP A 207 9.62 6.16 -10.43
C TRP A 207 8.98 7.51 -10.74
N LEU A 208 9.20 8.02 -11.96
CA LEU A 208 8.35 9.03 -12.55
C LEU A 208 7.07 8.33 -13.02
N GLY A 209 5.99 8.52 -12.26
CA GLY A 209 4.67 8.02 -12.59
C GLY A 209 3.91 9.05 -13.42
N ILE A 210 3.31 8.62 -14.53
CA ILE A 210 2.62 9.47 -15.50
C ILE A 210 1.19 8.95 -15.68
N LEU A 211 0.20 9.84 -15.67
CA LEU A 211 -1.17 9.56 -16.09
C LEU A 211 -1.49 10.40 -17.33
N ALA A 212 -1.97 9.73 -18.37
CA ALA A 212 -2.32 10.37 -19.64
C ALA A 212 -3.71 9.97 -20.13
N HIS A 213 -4.43 10.93 -20.68
CA HIS A 213 -5.69 10.72 -21.39
C HIS A 213 -5.41 10.08 -22.76
N VAL A 214 -5.18 8.78 -22.73
CA VAL A 214 -4.91 7.97 -23.93
C VAL A 214 -5.32 6.52 -23.69
N GLN A 215 -5.87 5.89 -24.71
CA GLN A 215 -6.15 4.46 -24.67
C GLN A 215 -4.87 3.66 -24.44
N PRO A 216 -4.91 2.57 -23.64
CA PRO A 216 -3.78 1.67 -23.52
C PRO A 216 -3.27 1.19 -24.89
N SER A 217 -1.97 1.01 -25.01
CA SER A 217 -1.31 0.55 -26.23
C SER A 217 -1.23 -0.97 -26.32
N THR A 218 -1.55 -1.65 -25.22
CA THR A 218 -1.67 -3.13 -25.12
C THR A 218 -2.77 -3.47 -24.13
N ASP A 219 -3.23 -4.72 -24.17
CA ASP A 219 -4.26 -5.23 -23.28
C ASP A 219 -3.69 -5.67 -21.92
N GLU A 220 -2.39 -5.83 -21.79
CA GLU A 220 -1.70 -6.26 -20.56
C GLU A 220 -0.50 -5.36 -20.24
N LEU A 221 0.01 -5.47 -19.01
CA LEU A 221 1.15 -4.68 -18.54
C LEU A 221 2.44 -5.04 -19.28
N ILE A 222 3.26 -4.03 -19.58
CA ILE A 222 4.62 -4.21 -20.08
C ILE A 222 5.61 -3.76 -19.02
N TYR A 223 6.52 -4.64 -18.64
CA TYR A 223 7.68 -4.34 -17.80
C TYR A 223 8.92 -4.39 -18.68
N ALA A 224 9.59 -3.27 -18.89
CA ALA A 224 10.74 -3.17 -19.77
C ALA A 224 12.03 -2.89 -19.00
N LEU A 225 13.03 -3.78 -19.16
CA LEU A 225 14.41 -3.48 -18.86
C LEU A 225 15.04 -2.89 -20.13
N HIS A 226 15.59 -1.69 -20.01
CA HIS A 226 16.29 -1.00 -21.10
C HIS A 226 17.60 -0.43 -20.56
N GLU A 227 18.62 -0.27 -21.40
CA GLU A 227 19.92 0.32 -21.03
C GLU A 227 19.81 1.73 -20.40
N ARG A 228 18.75 2.48 -20.73
CA ARG A 228 18.44 3.79 -20.13
C ARG A 228 17.60 3.70 -18.85
N GLY A 229 17.40 2.51 -18.30
CA GLY A 229 16.60 2.25 -17.11
C GLY A 229 15.21 1.69 -17.39
N PHE A 230 14.54 1.29 -16.33
CA PHE A 230 13.21 0.67 -16.36
C PHE A 230 12.14 1.59 -16.96
N ALA A 231 11.22 0.97 -17.71
CA ALA A 231 9.94 1.57 -18.07
C ALA A 231 8.79 0.59 -17.89
N MET A 232 7.60 1.11 -17.66
CA MET A 232 6.40 0.28 -17.56
C MET A 232 5.22 0.96 -18.25
N HIS A 233 4.46 0.17 -19.00
CA HIS A 233 3.13 0.53 -19.49
C HIS A 233 2.07 -0.23 -18.70
N SER A 234 1.09 0.48 -18.19
CA SER A 234 -0.09 -0.11 -17.59
C SER A 234 -1.33 0.72 -17.92
N MET A 235 -2.50 0.19 -17.58
CA MET A 235 -3.79 0.83 -17.83
C MET A 235 -4.47 1.22 -16.52
N ARG A 236 -5.37 2.22 -16.60
CA ARG A 236 -6.29 2.60 -15.54
C ARG A 236 -7.74 2.42 -15.94
N SER A 237 -8.02 2.69 -17.20
CA SER A 237 -9.32 2.49 -17.82
C SER A 237 -9.12 2.30 -19.32
N GLN A 238 -10.20 2.19 -20.05
CA GLN A 238 -10.15 2.13 -21.52
C GLN A 238 -9.64 3.43 -22.18
N THR A 239 -9.61 4.54 -21.44
CA THR A 239 -9.24 5.88 -21.94
C THR A 239 -8.08 6.52 -21.18
N VAL A 240 -7.55 5.86 -20.17
CA VAL A 240 -6.44 6.37 -19.34
C VAL A 240 -5.36 5.32 -19.21
N SER A 241 -4.16 5.69 -19.66
CA SER A 241 -2.93 4.90 -19.43
C SER A 241 -2.14 5.44 -18.25
N ARG A 242 -1.47 4.54 -17.55
CA ARG A 242 -0.47 4.87 -16.54
C ARG A 242 0.87 4.30 -16.94
N LEU A 243 1.86 5.16 -16.97
CA LEU A 243 3.21 4.85 -17.42
C LEU A 243 4.20 5.18 -16.31
N TYR A 244 5.37 4.54 -16.37
CA TYR A 244 6.43 4.78 -15.41
C TYR A 244 7.80 4.77 -16.10
N LEU A 245 8.67 5.63 -15.60
CA LEU A 245 10.10 5.67 -15.95
C LEU A 245 10.94 5.61 -14.68
N GLN A 246 12.02 4.85 -14.72
CA GLN A 246 13.07 4.95 -13.71
C GLN A 246 13.79 6.28 -13.87
N VAL A 247 13.93 7.02 -12.77
CA VAL A 247 14.58 8.32 -12.69
C VAL A 247 15.38 8.44 -11.39
N ASP A 248 16.23 9.46 -11.27
CA ASP A 248 16.82 9.82 -9.98
C ASP A 248 15.70 10.18 -8.98
N PRO A 249 15.73 9.68 -7.72
CA PRO A 249 14.68 9.93 -6.73
C PRO A 249 14.60 11.38 -6.27
N HIS A 250 15.65 12.18 -6.52
CA HIS A 250 15.76 13.58 -6.13
C HIS A 250 15.67 14.56 -7.32
N GLU A 251 15.43 14.04 -8.51
CA GLU A 251 15.31 14.88 -9.72
C GLU A 251 14.07 15.78 -9.64
N ASP A 252 14.21 17.02 -10.09
CA ASP A 252 13.07 17.94 -10.14
C ASP A 252 12.10 17.52 -11.24
N ILE A 253 10.82 17.41 -10.91
CA ILE A 253 9.74 17.10 -11.86
C ILE A 253 9.69 18.10 -13.02
N ALA A 254 10.13 19.35 -12.83
CA ALA A 254 10.19 20.36 -13.86
C ALA A 254 11.20 20.02 -14.96
N SER A 255 12.20 19.17 -14.68
CA SER A 255 13.17 18.68 -15.69
C SER A 255 12.56 17.65 -16.64
N TRP A 256 11.30 17.23 -16.41
CA TRP A 256 10.57 16.26 -17.20
C TRP A 256 9.35 16.89 -17.91
N PRO A 257 9.57 17.74 -18.96
CA PRO A 257 8.50 18.21 -19.82
C PRO A 257 7.87 17.03 -20.59
N ASP A 258 6.63 17.18 -21.00
CA ASP A 258 5.84 16.08 -21.58
C ASP A 258 6.49 15.47 -22.84
N ASP A 259 7.12 16.29 -23.68
CA ASP A 259 7.85 15.81 -24.87
C ASP A 259 9.02 14.89 -24.49
N ARG A 260 9.80 15.23 -23.46
CA ARG A 260 10.88 14.38 -22.93
C ARG A 260 10.32 13.06 -22.41
N ILE A 261 9.20 13.12 -21.69
CA ILE A 261 8.54 11.93 -21.12
C ILE A 261 8.15 10.97 -22.27
N TRP A 262 7.47 11.47 -23.28
CA TRP A 262 7.06 10.64 -24.41
C TRP A 262 8.25 10.08 -25.18
N GLN A 263 9.29 10.88 -25.41
CA GLN A 263 10.51 10.42 -26.06
C GLN A 263 11.20 9.28 -25.29
N GLU A 264 11.32 9.41 -23.97
CA GLU A 264 11.92 8.35 -23.14
C GLU A 264 11.05 7.08 -23.09
N LEU A 265 9.73 7.22 -23.05
CA LEU A 265 8.81 6.10 -23.11
C LEU A 265 8.87 5.38 -24.46
N ASP A 266 8.92 6.11 -25.57
CA ASP A 266 9.09 5.54 -26.93
C ASP A 266 10.38 4.74 -27.06
N VAL A 267 11.48 5.27 -26.50
CA VAL A 267 12.79 4.59 -26.55
C VAL A 267 12.75 3.32 -25.68
N ARG A 268 12.31 3.43 -24.42
CA ARG A 268 12.40 2.32 -23.46
C ARG A 268 11.34 1.24 -23.66
N LEU A 269 10.17 1.58 -24.21
CA LEU A 269 9.08 0.64 -24.49
C LEU A 269 9.02 0.20 -25.96
N GLY A 270 9.79 0.84 -26.83
CA GLY A 270 9.79 0.57 -28.26
C GLY A 270 10.18 -0.88 -28.61
N THR A 271 9.47 -1.47 -29.55
CA THR A 271 9.82 -2.75 -30.19
C THR A 271 9.45 -2.69 -31.68
N PRO A 272 10.13 -3.45 -32.56
CA PRO A 272 9.78 -3.47 -33.96
C PRO A 272 8.29 -3.77 -34.21
N GLY A 273 7.63 -2.91 -34.98
CA GLY A 273 6.23 -3.09 -35.37
C GLY A 273 5.20 -2.70 -34.31
N TRP A 274 5.62 -2.11 -33.18
CA TRP A 274 4.73 -1.61 -32.14
C TRP A 274 4.96 -0.13 -31.87
N THR A 275 3.89 0.63 -31.62
CA THR A 275 3.93 2.06 -31.37
C THR A 275 3.17 2.39 -30.10
N LEU A 276 3.79 3.16 -29.21
CA LEU A 276 3.12 3.71 -28.04
C LEU A 276 2.16 4.82 -28.47
N LYS A 277 0.93 4.78 -27.96
CA LYS A 277 -0.05 5.84 -28.14
C LYS A 277 0.25 6.98 -27.17
N HIS A 278 0.30 8.21 -27.69
CA HIS A 278 0.47 9.42 -26.89
C HIS A 278 -0.86 10.12 -26.64
N GLY A 279 -0.93 10.90 -25.58
CA GLY A 279 -2.08 11.71 -25.20
C GLY A 279 -1.71 12.82 -24.23
N GLU A 280 -2.67 13.58 -23.76
CA GLU A 280 -2.48 14.65 -22.79
C GLU A 280 -2.06 14.06 -21.42
N ILE A 281 -0.91 14.47 -20.90
CA ILE A 281 -0.47 14.14 -19.54
C ILE A 281 -1.16 15.09 -18.57
N PHE A 282 -1.97 14.55 -17.66
CA PHE A 282 -2.72 15.34 -16.69
C PHE A 282 -2.20 15.22 -15.25
N ASP A 283 -1.38 14.21 -14.97
CA ASP A 283 -0.72 14.04 -13.66
C ASP A 283 0.64 13.37 -13.83
N LYS A 284 1.63 13.86 -13.10
CA LYS A 284 2.98 13.27 -13.04
C LYS A 284 3.63 13.55 -11.70
N SER A 285 4.35 12.55 -11.18
CA SER A 285 5.05 12.68 -9.90
C SER A 285 6.22 11.71 -9.80
N ILE A 286 7.29 12.10 -9.08
CA ILE A 286 8.42 11.23 -8.78
C ILE A 286 8.19 10.64 -7.38
N THR A 287 8.29 9.31 -7.29
CA THR A 287 8.15 8.56 -6.05
C THR A 287 9.44 7.81 -5.76
N PRO A 288 10.18 8.15 -4.70
CA PRO A 288 11.34 7.38 -4.25
C PRO A 288 10.94 5.96 -3.87
N MET A 289 11.80 4.99 -4.19
CA MET A 289 11.56 3.58 -3.93
C MET A 289 12.15 3.18 -2.59
N ARG A 290 11.36 2.50 -1.78
CA ARG A 290 11.80 1.98 -0.48
C ARG A 290 11.07 0.71 -0.07
N SER A 291 11.73 -0.07 0.78
CA SER A 291 11.15 -1.18 1.55
C SER A 291 11.18 -0.85 3.03
N LEU A 292 10.17 -1.28 3.77
CA LEU A 292 10.12 -1.19 5.22
C LEU A 292 9.34 -2.37 5.78
N VAL A 293 9.80 -2.95 6.89
CA VAL A 293 9.05 -3.96 7.66
C VAL A 293 9.22 -3.65 9.15
N SER A 294 8.10 -3.54 9.86
CA SER A 294 8.06 -3.44 11.31
C SER A 294 7.86 -4.83 11.91
N ASP A 295 8.71 -5.23 12.82
CA ASP A 295 8.70 -6.52 13.51
C ASP A 295 8.82 -6.32 15.03
N PRO A 296 7.82 -6.74 15.81
CA PRO A 296 6.55 -7.34 15.41
C PRO A 296 5.56 -6.32 14.80
N MET A 297 4.50 -6.83 14.14
CA MET A 297 3.36 -6.03 13.66
C MET A 297 2.30 -5.81 14.75
N ARG A 298 2.51 -6.35 15.96
CA ARG A 298 1.66 -6.17 17.14
C ARG A 298 2.47 -5.67 18.32
N PHE A 299 1.90 -4.73 19.08
CA PHE A 299 2.42 -4.31 20.36
C PHE A 299 1.26 -4.18 21.37
N GLY A 300 1.19 -5.12 22.32
CA GLY A 300 0.06 -5.20 23.25
C GLY A 300 -1.28 -5.32 22.51
N LYS A 301 -2.06 -4.26 22.57
CA LYS A 301 -3.41 -4.14 21.95
C LYS A 301 -3.41 -3.36 20.63
N LEU A 302 -2.25 -2.87 20.19
CA LEU A 302 -2.07 -2.22 18.89
C LEU A 302 -1.60 -3.23 17.85
N PHE A 303 -2.31 -3.28 16.72
CA PHE A 303 -2.00 -4.08 15.54
C PHE A 303 -1.72 -3.16 14.36
N LEU A 304 -0.54 -3.26 13.76
CA LEU A 304 -0.18 -2.50 12.56
C LEU A 304 -0.64 -3.26 11.32
N VAL A 305 -1.30 -2.57 10.39
CA VAL A 305 -1.97 -3.16 9.21
C VAL A 305 -1.56 -2.39 7.95
N GLY A 306 -1.14 -3.08 6.90
CA GLY A 306 -0.76 -2.48 5.63
C GLY A 306 0.47 -1.57 5.73
N ASP A 307 0.46 -0.42 5.05
CA ASP A 307 1.62 0.50 4.96
C ASP A 307 2.09 1.04 6.34
N SER A 308 1.29 0.93 7.39
CA SER A 308 1.74 1.24 8.75
C SER A 308 2.75 0.21 9.27
N ALA A 309 2.65 -1.04 8.82
CA ALA A 309 3.52 -2.15 9.21
C ALA A 309 4.65 -2.40 8.19
N HIS A 310 4.34 -2.33 6.90
CA HIS A 310 5.26 -2.70 5.84
C HIS A 310 5.06 -1.89 4.55
N ILE A 311 6.16 -1.60 3.88
CA ILE A 311 6.19 -0.96 2.56
C ILE A 311 6.97 -1.88 1.64
N VAL A 312 6.45 -2.14 0.45
CA VAL A 312 7.11 -2.93 -0.59
C VAL A 312 7.34 -2.08 -1.84
N PRO A 313 8.41 -2.31 -2.60
CA PRO A 313 8.56 -1.68 -3.91
C PRO A 313 7.34 -1.97 -4.78
N PRO A 314 6.81 -0.98 -5.50
CA PRO A 314 5.59 -1.16 -6.30
C PRO A 314 5.77 -2.05 -7.52
N THR A 315 6.99 -2.44 -7.88
CA THR A 315 7.31 -3.27 -9.06
C THR A 315 6.49 -4.55 -9.14
N GLY A 316 6.23 -5.18 -7.99
CA GLY A 316 5.40 -6.39 -7.93
C GLY A 316 3.89 -6.14 -7.76
N ALA A 317 3.46 -4.88 -7.61
CA ALA A 317 2.07 -4.49 -7.36
C ALA A 317 1.42 -5.18 -6.12
N LYS A 318 2.18 -5.41 -5.04
CA LYS A 318 1.80 -6.27 -3.91
C LYS A 318 1.23 -5.54 -2.68
N GLY A 319 1.45 -4.22 -2.55
CA GLY A 319 1.13 -3.48 -1.32
C GLY A 319 -0.34 -3.56 -0.91
N LEU A 320 -1.27 -3.37 -1.86
CA LEU A 320 -2.70 -3.48 -1.59
C LEU A 320 -3.09 -4.89 -1.15
N ASN A 321 -2.60 -5.91 -1.83
CA ASN A 321 -2.91 -7.32 -1.53
C ASN A 321 -2.41 -7.73 -0.13
N LEU A 322 -1.22 -7.26 0.29
CA LEU A 322 -0.74 -7.44 1.65
C LEU A 322 -1.66 -6.77 2.68
N ALA A 323 -2.06 -5.53 2.42
CA ALA A 323 -2.91 -4.78 3.33
C ALA A 323 -4.30 -5.43 3.51
N LEU A 324 -4.86 -6.01 2.45
CA LEU A 324 -6.12 -6.77 2.53
C LEU A 324 -5.95 -8.10 3.29
N ALA A 325 -4.82 -8.80 3.09
CA ALA A 325 -4.50 -10.01 3.84
C ALA A 325 -4.35 -9.73 5.35
N ASP A 326 -3.62 -8.68 5.72
CA ASP A 326 -3.47 -8.27 7.13
C ASP A 326 -4.83 -7.99 7.78
N ALA A 327 -5.71 -7.25 7.09
CA ALA A 327 -7.06 -6.97 7.58
C ALA A 327 -7.87 -8.25 7.80
N SER A 328 -7.74 -9.23 6.89
CA SER A 328 -8.39 -10.54 7.03
C SER A 328 -7.84 -11.32 8.22
N TYR A 329 -6.52 -11.41 8.38
CA TYR A 329 -5.90 -12.12 9.50
C TYR A 329 -6.25 -11.51 10.85
N LEU A 330 -6.23 -10.18 10.96
CA LEU A 330 -6.62 -9.50 12.18
C LEU A 330 -8.11 -9.71 12.48
N HIS A 331 -8.98 -9.66 11.47
CA HIS A 331 -10.41 -9.95 11.62
C HIS A 331 -10.64 -11.34 12.21
N ASP A 332 -9.97 -12.38 11.66
CA ASP A 332 -10.13 -13.75 12.15
C ASP A 332 -9.78 -13.88 13.63
N GLY A 333 -8.64 -13.28 14.05
CA GLY A 333 -8.21 -13.26 15.43
C GLY A 333 -9.18 -12.51 16.36
N LEU A 334 -9.71 -11.35 15.91
CA LEU A 334 -10.69 -10.59 16.68
C LEU A 334 -12.01 -11.34 16.81
N VAL A 335 -12.46 -12.03 15.77
CA VAL A 335 -13.69 -12.85 15.82
C VAL A 335 -13.55 -13.99 16.82
N ALA A 336 -12.42 -14.70 16.82
CA ALA A 336 -12.15 -15.76 17.79
C ALA A 336 -12.15 -15.22 19.24
N TRP A 337 -11.48 -14.08 19.43
CA TRP A 337 -11.45 -13.40 20.72
C TRP A 337 -12.84 -13.01 21.23
N TYR A 338 -13.65 -12.33 20.44
CA TYR A 338 -14.97 -11.85 20.90
C TYR A 338 -16.00 -12.95 21.03
N ARG A 339 -15.86 -14.07 20.29
CA ARG A 339 -16.78 -15.20 20.40
C ARG A 339 -16.49 -16.14 21.55
N SER A 340 -15.22 -16.38 21.85
CA SER A 340 -14.81 -17.44 22.78
C SER A 340 -13.71 -17.04 23.78
N GLY A 341 -13.18 -15.83 23.70
CA GLY A 341 -12.00 -15.43 24.50
C GLY A 341 -10.69 -16.04 23.99
N ASP A 342 -10.68 -16.67 22.80
CA ASP A 342 -9.49 -17.28 22.23
C ASP A 342 -8.54 -16.21 21.67
N ALA A 343 -7.37 -16.06 22.32
CA ALA A 343 -6.34 -15.10 21.93
C ALA A 343 -5.39 -15.62 20.86
N THR A 344 -5.43 -16.90 20.51
CA THR A 344 -4.45 -17.56 19.62
C THR A 344 -4.28 -16.81 18.30
N GLY A 345 -5.37 -16.46 17.63
CA GLY A 345 -5.32 -15.72 16.36
C GLY A 345 -4.75 -14.30 16.48
N LEU A 346 -4.96 -13.65 17.64
CA LEU A 346 -4.34 -12.35 17.94
C LEU A 346 -2.85 -12.49 18.23
N ASP A 347 -2.45 -13.53 18.96
CA ASP A 347 -1.04 -13.79 19.27
C ASP A 347 -0.25 -14.22 18.01
N GLU A 348 -0.88 -14.97 17.12
CA GLU A 348 -0.32 -15.40 15.84
C GLU A 348 -0.38 -14.34 14.73
N TYR A 349 -1.10 -13.23 14.92
CA TYR A 349 -1.25 -12.19 13.89
C TYR A 349 0.09 -11.74 13.32
N SER A 350 1.03 -11.34 14.18
CA SER A 350 2.33 -10.83 13.75
C SER A 350 3.18 -11.88 13.03
N PRO A 351 3.43 -13.10 13.56
CA PRO A 351 4.20 -14.12 12.85
C PRO A 351 3.56 -14.54 11.52
N ARG A 352 2.22 -14.67 11.46
CA ARG A 352 1.48 -15.02 10.24
C ARG A 352 1.60 -13.93 9.16
N SER A 353 1.35 -12.67 9.53
CA SER A 353 1.50 -11.54 8.61
C SER A 353 2.94 -11.39 8.13
N LEU A 354 3.93 -11.46 9.04
CA LEU A 354 5.35 -11.34 8.69
C LEU A 354 5.84 -12.45 7.77
N GLN A 355 5.34 -13.67 7.90
CA GLN A 355 5.68 -14.75 6.96
C GLN A 355 5.31 -14.36 5.53
N ARG A 356 4.08 -13.87 5.31
CA ARG A 356 3.63 -13.40 4.00
C ARG A 356 4.39 -12.13 3.55
N VAL A 357 4.59 -11.19 4.46
CA VAL A 357 5.32 -9.94 4.18
C VAL A 357 6.72 -10.26 3.65
N TRP A 358 7.47 -11.18 4.27
CA TRP A 358 8.82 -11.51 3.82
C TRP A 358 8.84 -12.25 2.47
N GLN A 359 7.85 -13.10 2.19
CA GLN A 359 7.71 -13.72 0.88
C GLN A 359 7.48 -12.65 -0.21
N ILE A 360 6.62 -11.67 0.07
CA ILE A 360 6.32 -10.60 -0.86
C ILE A 360 7.47 -9.58 -0.98
N GLN A 361 8.18 -9.29 0.13
CA GLN A 361 9.41 -8.48 0.07
C GLN A 361 10.46 -9.14 -0.83
N HIS A 362 10.64 -10.47 -0.72
CA HIS A 362 11.52 -11.22 -1.59
C HIS A 362 11.13 -11.06 -3.05
N PHE A 363 9.87 -11.33 -3.40
CA PHE A 363 9.37 -11.20 -4.77
C PHE A 363 9.54 -9.77 -5.32
N SER A 364 9.10 -8.77 -4.55
CA SER A 364 9.19 -7.37 -4.99
C SER A 364 10.63 -6.91 -5.16
N ALA A 365 11.54 -7.32 -4.27
CA ALA A 365 12.96 -7.03 -4.38
C ALA A 365 13.62 -7.76 -5.55
N TRP A 366 13.18 -8.99 -5.85
CA TRP A 366 13.65 -9.76 -7.00
C TRP A 366 13.24 -9.09 -8.32
N MET A 367 11.95 -8.76 -8.49
CA MET A 367 11.44 -8.03 -9.66
C MET A 367 12.14 -6.67 -9.82
N THR A 368 12.35 -5.97 -8.72
CA THR A 368 13.02 -4.66 -8.74
C THR A 368 14.46 -4.80 -9.23
N ARG A 369 15.24 -5.77 -8.70
CA ARG A 369 16.62 -5.99 -9.13
C ARG A 369 16.75 -6.48 -10.57
N MET A 370 15.80 -7.28 -11.02
CA MET A 370 15.79 -7.83 -12.38
C MET A 370 15.50 -6.77 -13.45
N LEU A 371 14.78 -5.69 -13.09
CA LEU A 371 14.22 -4.75 -14.06
C LEU A 371 14.77 -3.32 -13.95
N HIS A 372 15.55 -3.00 -12.92
CA HIS A 372 16.05 -1.63 -12.69
C HIS A 372 17.56 -1.59 -12.65
N HIS A 373 18.13 -0.48 -13.09
CA HIS A 373 19.54 -0.18 -12.92
C HIS A 373 19.80 0.37 -11.52
N PHE A 374 20.87 -0.10 -10.88
CA PHE A 374 21.31 0.32 -9.55
C PHE A 374 22.52 1.22 -9.60
N ASN A 375 23.23 1.26 -10.75
CA ASN A 375 24.37 2.12 -10.98
C ASN A 375 23.90 3.49 -11.44
N GLU A 376 24.63 4.55 -11.08
CA GLU A 376 24.39 5.88 -11.61
C GLU A 376 24.63 5.85 -13.14
N PRO A 377 23.75 6.50 -13.94
CA PRO A 377 23.98 6.63 -15.36
C PRO A 377 25.30 7.37 -15.61
N ALA A 378 26.07 6.93 -16.59
CA ALA A 378 27.23 7.67 -17.04
C ALA A 378 26.83 9.12 -17.41
N GLU A 379 27.80 10.06 -17.44
CA GLU A 379 27.59 11.48 -17.82
C GLU A 379 26.77 11.67 -19.11
N SER A 380 26.78 10.67 -20.00
CA SER A 380 25.97 10.63 -21.23
C SER A 380 24.49 10.29 -21.03
N GLY A 381 24.06 9.94 -19.81
CA GLY A 381 22.70 9.44 -19.53
C GLY A 381 22.45 8.01 -20.03
N GLN A 382 23.47 7.32 -20.52
CA GLN A 382 23.47 5.90 -20.89
C GLN A 382 24.33 5.13 -19.88
N LEU A 383 23.93 3.89 -19.60
CA LEU A 383 24.83 2.96 -18.92
C LEU A 383 26.05 2.69 -19.80
N ALA A 384 27.19 2.42 -19.17
CA ALA A 384 28.34 1.95 -19.93
C ALA A 384 27.94 0.67 -20.68
N GLU A 385 28.35 0.55 -21.95
CA GLU A 385 28.09 -0.65 -22.76
C GLU A 385 28.65 -1.93 -22.10
N ASP A 386 29.53 -1.79 -21.13
CA ASP A 386 30.21 -2.86 -20.36
C ASP A 386 29.61 -3.04 -18.97
N ASP A 387 28.36 -2.61 -18.70
CA ASP A 387 27.75 -2.81 -17.38
C ASP A 387 27.47 -4.30 -17.13
N TYR A 388 28.35 -4.90 -16.32
CA TYR A 388 28.25 -6.32 -15.93
C TYR A 388 26.87 -6.67 -15.35
N ASP A 389 26.32 -5.80 -14.50
CA ASP A 389 25.02 -6.05 -13.84
C ASP A 389 23.88 -6.07 -14.86
N TYR A 390 23.93 -5.19 -15.88
CA TYR A 390 22.94 -5.19 -16.97
C TYR A 390 22.97 -6.49 -17.76
N HIS A 391 24.15 -7.00 -18.09
CA HIS A 391 24.30 -8.30 -18.80
C HIS A 391 23.82 -9.46 -17.94
N VAL A 392 24.04 -9.43 -16.62
CA VAL A 392 23.50 -10.43 -15.68
C VAL A 392 21.97 -10.37 -15.63
N GLN A 393 21.38 -9.18 -15.66
CA GLN A 393 19.93 -8.99 -15.73
C GLN A 393 19.35 -9.56 -17.04
N LEU A 394 19.98 -9.27 -18.18
CA LEU A 394 19.60 -9.85 -19.48
C LEU A 394 19.69 -11.39 -19.46
N GLY A 395 20.77 -11.95 -18.90
CA GLY A 395 20.92 -13.39 -18.71
C GLY A 395 19.80 -13.99 -17.86
N GLN A 396 19.47 -13.34 -16.75
CA GLN A 396 18.37 -13.77 -15.86
C GLN A 396 17.00 -13.74 -16.57
N LEU A 397 16.69 -12.66 -17.28
CA LEU A 397 15.44 -12.52 -18.04
C LEU A 397 15.37 -13.55 -19.19
N SER A 398 16.46 -13.75 -19.89
CA SER A 398 16.54 -14.75 -20.96
C SER A 398 16.30 -16.17 -20.42
N GLN A 399 16.93 -16.53 -19.29
CA GLN A 399 16.72 -17.82 -18.63
C GLN A 399 15.27 -17.97 -18.15
N LEU A 400 14.68 -16.93 -17.56
CA LEU A 400 13.29 -16.93 -17.08
C LEU A 400 12.31 -17.14 -18.23
N CYS A 401 12.42 -16.33 -19.30
CA CYS A 401 11.51 -16.36 -20.44
C CYS A 401 11.77 -17.56 -21.37
N GLY A 402 12.98 -18.13 -21.36
CA GLY A 402 13.34 -19.34 -22.11
C GLY A 402 12.89 -20.65 -21.46
N SER A 403 12.29 -20.61 -20.27
CA SER A 403 11.87 -21.79 -19.51
C SER A 403 10.40 -21.69 -19.10
N GLU A 404 9.59 -22.64 -19.52
CA GLU A 404 8.19 -22.74 -19.07
C GLU A 404 8.09 -22.81 -17.55
N ARG A 405 8.98 -23.55 -16.88
CA ARG A 405 9.02 -23.60 -15.41
C ARG A 405 9.42 -22.27 -14.77
N GLY A 406 10.32 -21.54 -15.42
CA GLY A 406 10.70 -20.19 -14.96
C GLY A 406 9.52 -19.23 -15.06
N MET A 407 8.87 -19.19 -16.19
CA MET A 407 7.66 -18.39 -16.40
C MET A 407 6.52 -18.81 -15.46
N ALA A 408 6.31 -20.11 -15.24
CA ALA A 408 5.30 -20.61 -14.29
C ALA A 408 5.59 -20.18 -12.85
N HIS A 409 6.85 -20.21 -12.42
CA HIS A 409 7.25 -19.72 -11.10
C HIS A 409 6.97 -18.24 -10.94
N LEU A 410 7.31 -17.42 -11.94
CA LEU A 410 6.95 -16.00 -11.94
C LEU A 410 5.43 -15.82 -11.88
N ALA A 411 4.69 -16.52 -12.73
CA ALA A 411 3.23 -16.46 -12.82
C ALA A 411 2.56 -16.80 -11.48
N GLU A 412 3.02 -17.86 -10.80
CA GLU A 412 2.50 -18.29 -9.50
C GLU A 412 2.64 -17.20 -8.44
N ILE A 413 3.84 -16.62 -8.29
CA ILE A 413 4.07 -15.57 -7.29
C ILE A 413 3.39 -14.25 -7.70
N TYR A 414 3.35 -13.95 -9.01
CA TYR A 414 2.73 -12.73 -9.51
C TYR A 414 1.21 -12.73 -9.32
N THR A 415 0.55 -13.85 -9.55
CA THR A 415 -0.91 -13.99 -9.35
C THR A 415 -1.31 -14.12 -7.88
N GLY A 416 -0.35 -14.29 -6.99
CA GLY A 416 -0.51 -14.34 -5.54
C GLY A 416 -0.41 -15.75 -4.98
N LEU A 417 0.37 -15.88 -3.92
CA LEU A 417 0.33 -17.05 -3.06
C LEU A 417 -0.98 -17.05 -2.27
N PRO A 418 -1.58 -18.21 -1.98
CA PRO A 418 -2.80 -18.30 -1.18
C PRO A 418 -2.67 -17.54 0.14
N PHE A 419 -3.76 -16.94 0.62
CA PHE A 419 -3.79 -16.38 1.96
C PHE A 419 -3.52 -17.52 2.96
N LEU A 420 -2.62 -17.27 3.89
CA LEU A 420 -2.27 -18.27 4.89
C LEU A 420 -3.53 -18.59 5.71
N THR A 421 -4.01 -19.82 5.63
CA THR A 421 -5.05 -20.34 6.52
C THR A 421 -4.43 -20.71 7.87
N HIS A 422 -5.22 -20.69 8.95
CA HIS A 422 -4.76 -21.27 10.20
C HIS A 422 -4.40 -22.74 9.95
N PRO A 423 -3.26 -23.23 10.43
CA PRO A 423 -3.08 -24.67 10.50
C PRO A 423 -4.22 -25.23 11.38
N HIS A 424 -4.99 -26.14 10.81
CA HIS A 424 -6.06 -26.84 11.51
C HIS A 424 -5.50 -27.74 12.62
#